data_c258555ca0bccf36d848631cbd7223f3
#
_entry.id   c258555ca0bccf36d848631cbd7223f3
#
_cell.length_a   1.000
_cell.length_b   1.000
_cell.length_c   1.000
_cell.angle_alpha   90.00
_cell.angle_beta   90.00
_cell.angle_gamma   90.00
#
_symmetry.space_group_name_H-M   'P 1'
#
loop_
_entity.id
_entity.type
_entity.pdbx_description
1 polymer ?
#
loop_
_entity_poly.entity_id
_entity_poly.type
_entity_poly.pdbx_seq_one_letter_code
_entity_poly.pdbx_strand_id
1 'polypeptide(L)'
;MGFFSDLLCLSSGRVVCLDSVDGSIDIVRELLRFYNKKESYAGLLMWYSTVCAFKDGKIKSDTELLRQKGEVLRLAIANEGKCIGLLGFNYKEYKVYEISYFITSEVRGKSNVSNILDLVRDLADKYKIELMARTSDDNFKSRHLIEEHLKLSFKYKDKNNYNLFRR
;
A
#
# COMPACT_ATOMS: atom_id res chain seq x y z
N MET A 1 0.33 -13.10 -15.89
CA MET A 1 0.49 -12.64 -14.50
C MET A 1 0.13 -11.17 -14.39
N GLY A 2 -0.21 -10.69 -13.23
CA GLY A 2 -0.63 -9.29 -13.03
C GLY A 2 0.35 -8.53 -12.14
N PHE A 3 0.11 -7.23 -12.02
CA PHE A 3 0.91 -6.32 -11.20
C PHE A 3 1.08 -6.81 -9.74
N PHE A 4 -0.01 -7.17 -9.07
CA PHE A 4 0.06 -7.61 -7.67
C PHE A 4 0.69 -9.00 -7.51
N SER A 5 0.45 -9.91 -8.42
CA SER A 5 1.12 -11.21 -8.43
C SER A 5 2.63 -11.06 -8.56
N ASP A 6 3.09 -10.21 -9.46
CA ASP A 6 4.52 -9.94 -9.63
C ASP A 6 5.09 -9.18 -8.42
N LEU A 7 4.35 -8.26 -7.82
CA LEU A 7 4.79 -7.56 -6.62
C LEU A 7 5.04 -8.54 -5.46
N LEU A 8 4.11 -9.46 -5.22
CA LEU A 8 4.28 -10.49 -4.18
C LEU A 8 5.47 -11.41 -4.49
N CYS A 9 5.60 -11.84 -5.73
CA CYS A 9 6.64 -12.77 -6.15
C CYS A 9 8.04 -12.13 -6.13
N LEU A 10 8.19 -10.95 -6.71
CA LEU A 10 9.49 -10.29 -6.91
C LEU A 10 9.99 -9.51 -5.70
N SER A 11 9.15 -9.30 -4.69
CA SER A 11 9.56 -8.62 -3.45
C SER A 11 10.45 -9.48 -2.54
N SER A 12 10.70 -10.73 -2.89
CA SER A 12 11.49 -11.68 -2.07
C SER A 12 10.97 -11.81 -0.64
N GLY A 13 9.65 -11.91 -0.48
CA GLY A 13 9.00 -12.05 0.83
C GLY A 13 8.86 -10.75 1.62
N ARG A 14 9.21 -9.60 1.04
CA ARG A 14 9.10 -8.30 1.70
C ARG A 14 7.73 -7.65 1.56
N VAL A 15 6.97 -8.01 0.54
CA VAL A 15 5.56 -7.68 0.39
C VAL A 15 4.78 -9.00 0.37
N VAL A 16 3.90 -9.17 1.34
CA VAL A 16 3.18 -10.42 1.56
C VAL A 16 1.72 -10.14 1.93
N CYS A 17 0.90 -11.18 1.90
CA CYS A 17 -0.47 -11.09 2.39
C CYS A 17 -0.49 -10.84 3.91
N LEU A 18 -1.44 -10.04 4.38
CA LEU A 18 -1.56 -9.68 5.80
C LEU A 18 -1.67 -10.88 6.74
N ASP A 19 -2.36 -11.93 6.32
CA ASP A 19 -2.59 -13.14 7.10
C ASP A 19 -1.42 -14.15 7.06
N SER A 20 -0.40 -13.88 6.25
CA SER A 20 0.76 -14.77 6.07
C SER A 20 2.00 -14.35 6.87
N VAL A 21 1.91 -13.31 7.67
CA VAL A 21 3.03 -12.76 8.45
C VAL A 21 2.60 -12.42 9.87
N ASP A 22 3.47 -12.68 10.83
CA ASP A 22 3.21 -12.37 12.23
C ASP A 22 3.21 -10.87 12.51
N GLY A 23 2.36 -10.44 13.44
CA GLY A 23 2.29 -9.07 13.92
C GLY A 23 1.51 -8.09 13.02
N SER A 24 0.90 -8.53 11.93
CA SER A 24 0.15 -7.64 11.03
C SER A 24 -1.04 -6.96 11.70
N ILE A 25 -1.73 -7.65 12.61
CA ILE A 25 -2.87 -7.08 13.34
C ILE A 25 -2.44 -5.93 14.25
N ASP A 26 -1.28 -6.01 14.87
CA ASP A 26 -0.75 -4.97 15.74
C ASP A 26 -0.37 -3.73 14.95
N ILE A 27 0.17 -3.91 13.74
CA ILE A 27 0.48 -2.81 12.82
C ILE A 27 -0.78 -2.12 12.32
N VAL A 28 -1.83 -2.87 11.99
CA VAL A 28 -3.13 -2.28 11.63
C VAL A 28 -3.70 -1.47 12.80
N ARG A 29 -3.60 -1.98 14.02
CA ARG A 29 -4.01 -1.25 15.23
C ARG A 29 -3.21 0.03 15.43
N GLU A 30 -1.91 -0.02 15.26
CA GLU A 30 -1.03 1.18 15.34
C GLU A 30 -1.46 2.22 14.31
N LEU A 31 -1.71 1.81 13.05
CA LEU A 31 -2.19 2.70 12.00
C LEU A 31 -3.53 3.37 12.36
N LEU A 32 -4.49 2.60 12.87
CA LEU A 32 -5.80 3.14 13.26
C LEU A 32 -5.68 4.15 14.41
N ARG A 33 -4.80 3.91 15.37
CA ARG A 33 -4.50 4.88 16.44
C ARG A 33 -3.85 6.15 15.92
N PHE A 34 -2.90 6.01 15.00
CA PHE A 34 -2.24 7.16 14.36
C PHE A 34 -3.25 8.11 13.70
N TYR A 35 -4.28 7.58 13.06
CA TYR A 35 -5.35 8.38 12.45
C TYR A 35 -6.49 8.73 13.41
N ASN A 36 -6.36 8.53 14.72
CA ASN A 36 -7.41 8.73 15.73
C ASN A 36 -8.74 8.02 15.38
N LYS A 37 -8.66 6.94 14.63
CA LYS A 37 -9.83 6.12 14.30
C LYS A 37 -10.07 5.11 15.42
N LYS A 38 -11.33 4.97 15.84
CA LYS A 38 -11.70 3.92 16.78
C LYS A 38 -11.43 2.56 16.12
N GLU A 39 -10.67 1.74 16.82
CA GLU A 39 -10.49 0.34 16.46
C GLU A 39 -11.85 -0.35 16.55
N SER A 40 -12.34 -0.88 15.42
CA SER A 40 -13.54 -1.69 15.36
C SER A 40 -13.20 -3.05 14.75
N TYR A 41 -13.90 -4.09 15.23
CA TYR A 41 -13.78 -5.43 14.65
C TYR A 41 -14.11 -5.44 13.15
N ALA A 42 -15.11 -4.67 12.74
CA ALA A 42 -15.47 -4.50 11.34
C ALA A 42 -14.34 -3.86 10.51
N GLY A 43 -13.66 -2.86 11.06
CA GLY A 43 -12.50 -2.24 10.40
C GLY A 43 -11.34 -3.22 10.19
N LEU A 44 -11.03 -4.02 11.20
CA LEU A 44 -10.02 -5.08 11.10
C LEU A 44 -10.41 -6.13 10.06
N LEU A 45 -11.65 -6.59 10.05
CA LEU A 45 -12.15 -7.54 9.05
C LEU A 45 -12.04 -7.01 7.63
N MET A 46 -12.31 -5.72 7.39
CA MET A 46 -12.12 -5.11 6.08
C MET A 46 -10.66 -5.17 5.60
N TRP A 47 -9.68 -5.02 6.51
CA TRP A 47 -8.28 -5.16 6.17
C TRP A 47 -7.93 -6.58 5.76
N TYR A 48 -8.43 -7.59 6.48
CA TYR A 48 -8.11 -9.00 6.23
C TYR A 48 -8.94 -9.63 5.10
N SER A 49 -10.21 -9.24 4.93
CA SER A 49 -11.11 -9.86 3.94
C SER A 49 -10.65 -9.69 2.49
N THR A 50 -9.99 -8.58 2.18
CA THR A 50 -9.45 -8.31 0.84
C THR A 50 -8.35 -9.30 0.47
N VAL A 51 -7.52 -9.67 1.43
CA VAL A 51 -6.39 -10.59 1.24
C VAL A 51 -6.85 -12.02 1.06
N CYS A 52 -7.80 -12.48 1.86
CA CYS A 52 -8.33 -13.83 1.76
C CYS A 52 -8.94 -14.12 0.37
N ALA A 53 -9.65 -13.16 -0.19
CA ALA A 53 -10.25 -13.31 -1.52
C ALA A 53 -9.21 -13.47 -2.64
N PHE A 54 -8.06 -12.83 -2.52
CA PHE A 54 -6.95 -12.98 -3.47
C PHE A 54 -6.27 -14.36 -3.33
N LYS A 55 -6.02 -14.78 -2.10
CA LYS A 55 -5.35 -16.04 -1.77
C LYS A 55 -6.19 -17.27 -2.18
N ASP A 56 -7.51 -17.19 -2.05
CA ASP A 56 -8.43 -18.28 -2.39
C ASP A 56 -8.63 -18.45 -3.91
N GLY A 57 -7.97 -17.68 -4.75
CA GLY A 57 -8.09 -17.75 -6.20
C GLY A 57 -9.47 -17.36 -6.75
N LYS A 58 -10.34 -16.78 -5.93
CA LYS A 58 -11.68 -16.33 -6.32
C LYS A 58 -11.66 -15.12 -7.24
N ILE A 59 -10.54 -14.41 -7.28
CA ILE A 59 -10.37 -13.20 -8.07
C ILE A 59 -9.29 -13.46 -9.10
N LYS A 60 -9.68 -13.41 -10.38
CA LYS A 60 -8.86 -13.81 -11.51
C LYS A 60 -7.96 -12.70 -12.05
N SER A 61 -8.22 -11.45 -11.70
CA SER A 61 -7.42 -10.30 -12.13
C SER A 61 -7.34 -9.24 -11.05
N ASP A 62 -6.23 -8.51 -11.05
CA ASP A 62 -5.99 -7.42 -10.11
C ASP A 62 -7.05 -6.30 -10.22
N THR A 63 -7.49 -6.01 -11.46
CA THR A 63 -8.51 -5.00 -11.72
C THR A 63 -9.88 -5.43 -11.20
N GLU A 64 -10.23 -6.70 -11.35
CA GLU A 64 -11.48 -7.25 -10.85
C GLU A 64 -11.52 -7.23 -9.31
N LEU A 65 -10.41 -7.62 -8.67
CA LEU A 65 -10.24 -7.53 -7.21
C LEU A 65 -10.54 -6.13 -6.69
N LEU A 66 -9.91 -5.13 -7.28
CA LEU A 66 -10.04 -3.75 -6.85
C LEU A 66 -11.44 -3.18 -7.11
N ARG A 67 -12.10 -3.61 -8.16
CA ARG A 67 -13.50 -3.22 -8.45
C ARG A 67 -14.52 -3.79 -7.47
N GLN A 68 -14.38 -5.08 -7.12
CA GLN A 68 -15.39 -5.80 -6.32
C GLN A 68 -15.36 -5.47 -4.83
N LYS A 69 -14.22 -5.02 -4.30
CA LYS A 69 -13.98 -4.88 -2.85
C LYS A 69 -13.95 -3.44 -2.33
N GLY A 70 -14.66 -2.52 -2.98
CA GLY A 70 -14.60 -1.11 -2.61
C GLY A 70 -13.21 -0.54 -2.80
N GLU A 71 -12.40 -1.28 -3.62
CA GLU A 71 -11.29 -0.71 -4.32
C GLU A 71 -10.02 -0.51 -3.53
N VAL A 72 -9.86 -1.17 -2.39
CA VAL A 72 -8.62 -1.10 -1.61
C VAL A 72 -8.03 -2.48 -1.40
N LEU A 73 -6.84 -2.70 -1.93
CA LEU A 73 -5.99 -3.85 -1.60
C LEU A 73 -4.95 -3.42 -0.57
N ARG A 74 -4.81 -4.18 0.49
CA ARG A 74 -3.82 -3.94 1.55
C ARG A 74 -2.93 -5.16 1.73
N LEU A 75 -1.63 -4.90 1.74
CA LEU A 75 -0.58 -5.91 1.89
C LEU A 75 0.30 -5.55 3.09
N ALA A 76 0.99 -6.54 3.64
CA ALA A 76 2.00 -6.33 4.67
C ALA A 76 3.36 -6.05 4.05
N ILE A 77 4.10 -5.13 4.66
CA ILE A 77 5.54 -5.01 4.48
C ILE A 77 6.19 -5.85 5.58
N ALA A 78 7.00 -6.81 5.19
CA ALA A 78 7.64 -7.75 6.09
C ALA A 78 9.16 -7.62 6.10
N ASN A 79 9.75 -7.88 7.25
CA ASN A 79 11.18 -8.06 7.42
C ASN A 79 11.42 -9.25 8.32
N GLU A 80 12.21 -10.23 7.85
CA GLU A 80 12.53 -11.45 8.59
C GLU A 80 11.29 -12.17 9.15
N GLY A 81 10.22 -12.24 8.34
CA GLY A 81 8.98 -12.93 8.71
C GLY A 81 8.06 -12.18 9.68
N LYS A 82 8.40 -10.93 10.03
CA LYS A 82 7.60 -10.07 10.89
C LYS A 82 7.05 -8.87 10.11
N CYS A 83 5.80 -8.54 10.34
CA CYS A 83 5.19 -7.33 9.77
C CYS A 83 5.81 -6.08 10.38
N ILE A 84 6.28 -5.17 9.52
CA ILE A 84 6.86 -3.88 9.90
C ILE A 84 6.12 -2.70 9.32
N GLY A 85 5.14 -2.93 8.48
CA GLY A 85 4.37 -1.89 7.85
C GLY A 85 3.26 -2.42 6.96
N LEU A 86 2.56 -1.51 6.32
CA LEU A 86 1.43 -1.78 5.43
C LEU A 86 1.62 -1.07 4.11
N LEU A 87 1.17 -1.69 3.05
CA LEU A 87 1.15 -1.15 1.70
C LEU A 87 -0.28 -1.24 1.18
N GLY A 88 -0.85 -0.14 0.75
CA GLY A 88 -2.21 -0.08 0.26
C GLY A 88 -2.28 0.44 -1.17
N PHE A 89 -3.20 -0.12 -1.94
CA PHE A 89 -3.54 0.34 -3.29
C PHE A 89 -5.04 0.58 -3.36
N ASN A 90 -5.40 1.79 -3.70
CA ASN A 90 -6.79 2.20 -3.84
C ASN A 90 -7.09 2.43 -5.33
N TYR A 91 -8.01 1.65 -5.87
CA TYR A 91 -8.44 1.79 -7.27
C TYR A 91 -9.18 3.12 -7.46
N LYS A 92 -8.77 3.90 -8.43
CA LYS A 92 -9.42 5.17 -8.80
C LYS A 92 -10.20 5.04 -10.10
N GLU A 93 -9.54 4.52 -11.11
CA GLU A 93 -10.09 4.26 -12.43
C GLU A 93 -9.24 3.21 -13.15
N TYR A 94 -9.60 2.83 -14.35
CA TYR A 94 -8.85 1.81 -15.09
C TYR A 94 -7.36 2.13 -15.16
N LYS A 95 -6.54 1.24 -14.60
CA LYS A 95 -5.07 1.36 -14.50
C LYS A 95 -4.56 2.58 -13.72
N VAL A 96 -5.37 3.19 -12.87
CA VAL A 96 -4.93 4.27 -11.98
C VAL A 96 -5.12 3.85 -10.53
N TYR A 97 -4.03 3.76 -9.78
CA TYR A 97 -4.05 3.35 -8.37
C TYR A 97 -3.43 4.44 -7.48
N GLU A 98 -4.10 4.74 -6.39
CA GLU A 98 -3.50 5.55 -5.33
C GLU A 98 -2.77 4.60 -4.37
N ILE A 99 -1.47 4.81 -4.23
CA ILE A 99 -0.63 4.07 -3.29
C ILE A 99 -0.60 4.76 -1.93
N SER A 100 -0.67 3.97 -0.89
CA SER A 100 -0.42 4.39 0.49
C SER A 100 0.51 3.41 1.18
N TYR A 101 1.28 3.88 2.16
CA TYR A 101 2.16 3.03 2.95
C TYR A 101 2.28 3.57 4.37
N PHE A 102 2.50 2.66 5.29
CA PHE A 102 2.71 2.94 6.70
C PHE A 102 3.84 2.05 7.23
N ILE A 103 4.76 2.65 7.95
CA ILE A 103 5.86 1.94 8.60
C ILE A 103 5.75 2.17 10.10
N THR A 104 5.87 1.11 10.89
CA THR A 104 5.83 1.21 12.35
C THR A 104 6.93 2.12 12.87
N SER A 105 6.66 2.81 13.97
CA SER A 105 7.62 3.74 14.61
C SER A 105 8.94 3.09 15.00
N GLU A 106 8.93 1.82 15.39
CA GLU A 106 10.13 1.08 15.81
C GLU A 106 11.19 0.95 14.71
N VAL A 107 10.78 0.85 13.46
CA VAL A 107 11.67 0.62 12.30
C VAL A 107 11.73 1.80 11.35
N ARG A 108 11.03 2.88 11.68
CA ARG A 108 10.98 4.08 10.84
C ARG A 108 12.39 4.69 10.68
N GLY A 109 12.81 4.87 9.42
CA GLY A 109 14.16 5.31 9.07
C GLY A 109 15.23 4.19 9.06
N LYS A 110 14.88 2.96 9.46
CA LYS A 110 15.76 1.78 9.40
C LYS A 110 15.32 0.74 8.39
N SER A 111 14.13 0.90 7.83
CA SER A 111 13.55 -0.04 6.87
C SER A 111 13.95 0.33 5.44
N ASN A 112 14.10 -0.68 4.60
CA ASN A 112 14.34 -0.51 3.17
C ASN A 112 13.02 -0.35 2.39
N VAL A 113 12.08 0.44 2.90
CA VAL A 113 10.80 0.70 2.20
C VAL A 113 11.01 1.34 0.84
N SER A 114 12.08 2.13 0.68
CA SER A 114 12.47 2.73 -0.60
C SER A 114 12.63 1.70 -1.71
N ASN A 115 13.25 0.56 -1.44
CA ASN A 115 13.41 -0.52 -2.42
C ASN A 115 12.09 -1.15 -2.82
N ILE A 116 11.12 -1.21 -1.90
CA ILE A 116 9.76 -1.69 -2.21
C ILE A 116 9.06 -0.68 -3.12
N LEU A 117 9.19 0.60 -2.85
CA LEU A 117 8.60 1.65 -3.70
C LEU A 117 9.24 1.69 -5.09
N ASP A 118 10.55 1.47 -5.20
CA ASP A 118 11.23 1.31 -6.49
C ASP A 118 10.67 0.11 -7.27
N LEU A 119 10.47 -1.03 -6.62
CA LEU A 119 9.86 -2.21 -7.26
C LEU A 119 8.41 -1.91 -7.70
N VAL A 120 7.62 -1.24 -6.86
CA VAL A 120 6.25 -0.83 -7.21
C VAL A 120 6.25 0.06 -8.45
N ARG A 121 7.14 1.05 -8.51
CA ARG A 121 7.30 1.92 -9.69
C ARG A 121 7.64 1.13 -10.95
N ASP A 122 8.64 0.26 -10.88
CA ASP A 122 9.10 -0.51 -12.04
C ASP A 122 8.02 -1.45 -12.55
N LEU A 123 7.25 -2.07 -11.65
CA LEU A 123 6.09 -2.89 -12.02
C LEU A 123 4.94 -2.04 -12.58
N ALA A 124 4.71 -0.85 -12.03
CA ALA A 124 3.70 0.06 -12.58
C ALA A 124 4.04 0.44 -14.03
N ASP A 125 5.31 0.70 -14.33
CA ASP A 125 5.79 0.97 -15.69
C ASP A 125 5.58 -0.25 -16.59
N LYS A 126 5.97 -1.44 -16.14
CA LYS A 126 5.80 -2.70 -16.89
C LYS A 126 4.33 -2.94 -17.27
N TYR A 127 3.41 -2.73 -16.36
CA TYR A 127 1.98 -2.98 -16.54
C TYR A 127 1.19 -1.76 -17.06
N LYS A 128 1.88 -0.64 -17.31
CA LYS A 128 1.28 0.64 -17.75
C LYS A 128 0.21 1.12 -16.77
N ILE A 129 0.54 1.05 -15.47
CA ILE A 129 -0.27 1.53 -14.38
C ILE A 129 0.19 2.93 -14.02
N GLU A 130 -0.74 3.85 -13.91
CA GLU A 130 -0.50 5.17 -13.36
C GLU A 130 -0.64 5.12 -11.84
N LEU A 131 0.39 5.56 -11.14
CA LEU A 131 0.35 5.71 -9.69
C LEU A 131 0.04 7.15 -9.32
N MET A 132 -0.68 7.31 -8.22
CA MET A 132 -0.86 8.58 -7.54
C MET A 132 -0.67 8.40 -6.04
N ALA A 133 -0.34 9.47 -5.33
CA ALA A 133 -0.15 9.46 -3.89
C ALA A 133 -0.59 10.79 -3.29
N ARG A 134 -0.98 10.77 -2.01
CA ARG A 134 -1.32 11.97 -1.26
C ARG A 134 -0.54 12.03 0.05
N THR A 135 -0.11 13.22 0.43
CA THR A 135 0.54 13.45 1.72
C THR A 135 0.26 14.87 2.23
N SER A 136 0.33 15.06 3.54
CA SER A 136 0.21 16.38 4.16
C SER A 136 1.49 17.22 3.98
N ASP A 137 1.37 18.53 4.16
CA ASP A 137 2.49 19.47 4.00
C ASP A 137 3.66 19.19 4.94
N ASP A 138 3.36 18.73 6.16
CA ASP A 138 4.33 18.47 7.23
C ASP A 138 5.00 17.08 7.13
N ASN A 139 4.52 16.21 6.24
CA ASN A 139 5.08 14.88 6.07
C ASN A 139 6.19 14.86 5.00
N PHE A 140 7.29 15.55 5.30
CA PHE A 140 8.44 15.66 4.38
C PHE A 140 9.07 14.31 4.00
N LYS A 141 9.08 13.34 4.93
CA LYS A 141 9.63 12.00 4.66
C LYS A 141 8.81 11.27 3.62
N SER A 142 7.50 11.31 3.73
CA SER A 142 6.60 10.71 2.74
C SER A 142 6.73 11.40 1.39
N ARG A 143 6.77 12.73 1.38
CA ARG A 143 6.99 13.51 0.17
C ARG A 143 8.28 13.13 -0.54
N HIS A 144 9.39 13.03 0.19
CA HIS A 144 10.68 12.60 -0.36
C HIS A 144 10.58 11.21 -1.01
N LEU A 145 9.96 10.23 -0.34
CA LEU A 145 9.77 8.90 -0.89
C LEU A 145 8.91 8.89 -2.16
N ILE A 146 7.86 9.69 -2.19
CA ILE A 146 6.98 9.84 -3.36
C ILE A 146 7.75 10.41 -4.55
N GLU A 147 8.49 11.48 -4.34
CA GLU A 147 9.23 12.18 -5.40
C GLU A 147 10.46 11.37 -5.88
N GLU A 148 11.24 10.81 -4.97
CA GLU A 148 12.50 10.15 -5.29
C GLU A 148 12.35 8.68 -5.72
N HIS A 149 11.44 7.94 -5.13
CA HIS A 149 11.29 6.51 -5.40
C HIS A 149 10.12 6.20 -6.33
N LEU A 150 8.94 6.76 -6.10
CA LEU A 150 7.82 6.59 -7.02
C LEU A 150 7.91 7.49 -8.25
N LYS A 151 8.78 8.50 -8.25
CA LYS A 151 8.97 9.46 -9.36
C LYS A 151 7.66 10.18 -9.72
N LEU A 152 6.87 10.53 -8.71
CA LEU A 152 5.67 11.31 -8.88
C LEU A 152 5.95 12.79 -8.60
N SER A 153 5.28 13.69 -9.30
CA SER A 153 5.40 15.12 -9.12
C SER A 153 4.15 15.73 -8.51
N PHE A 154 4.32 16.78 -7.73
CA PHE A 154 3.20 17.53 -7.17
C PHE A 154 2.33 18.12 -8.29
N LYS A 155 1.02 17.98 -8.15
CA LYS A 155 0.03 18.53 -9.09
C LYS A 155 -0.80 19.66 -8.46
N TYR A 156 -1.48 19.36 -7.35
CA TYR A 156 -2.32 20.35 -6.66
C TYR A 156 -2.65 19.87 -5.23
N LYS A 157 -3.20 20.76 -4.42
CA LYS A 157 -3.84 20.40 -3.15
C LYS A 157 -5.29 20.01 -3.38
N ASP A 158 -5.70 18.88 -2.79
CA ASP A 158 -7.07 18.43 -2.85
C ASP A 158 -7.98 19.22 -1.88
N LYS A 159 -9.28 18.93 -1.93
CA LYS A 159 -10.29 19.56 -1.07
C LYS A 159 -10.08 19.36 0.43
N ASN A 160 -9.28 18.37 0.81
CA ASN A 160 -8.93 18.06 2.20
C ASN A 160 -7.56 18.61 2.61
N ASN A 161 -6.99 19.49 1.77
CA ASN A 161 -5.68 20.12 1.97
C ASN A 161 -4.48 19.14 1.94
N TYR A 162 -4.62 17.99 1.27
CA TYR A 162 -3.52 17.09 0.98
C TYR A 162 -2.88 17.41 -0.37
N ASN A 163 -1.55 17.30 -0.41
CA ASN A 163 -0.80 17.42 -1.67
C ASN A 163 -1.00 16.15 -2.50
N LEU A 164 -1.49 16.30 -3.72
CA LEU A 164 -1.64 15.22 -4.68
C LEU A 164 -0.41 15.16 -5.59
N PHE A 165 0.12 13.95 -5.75
CA PHE A 165 1.25 13.62 -6.62
C PHE A 165 0.80 12.62 -7.68
N ARG A 166 1.19 12.86 -8.93
CA ARG A 166 0.99 11.97 -10.09
C ARG A 166 2.20 12.08 -11.02
N ARG A 167 2.31 11.19 -11.99
CA ARG A 167 3.23 11.35 -13.13
C ARG A 167 2.86 12.49 -14.04
#